data_2a82bb338fdadce9c3e53aaa670ca05b
#
_entry.id   2a82bb338fdadce9c3e53aaa670ca05b
#
_cell.length_a   1.000
_cell.length_b   1.000
_cell.length_c   1.000
_cell.angle_alpha   90.00
_cell.angle_beta   90.00
_cell.angle_gamma   90.00
#
_symmetry.space_group_name_H-M   'P 1'
#
loop_
_entity.id
_entity.type
_entity.pdbx_description
1 polymer ?
#
loop_
_entity_poly.entity_id
_entity_poly.type
_entity_poly.pdbx_seq_one_letter_code
_entity_poly.pdbx_strand_id
1 'polypeptide(L)'
;MTLKIERILEISNKYDAVVFDQFGVLHDGKIPYFGAIECLSALKKIGLKLAVLSNSGKRSNPNKKRISDMGFNESLFENIMTSGEALWGDVANETIVEKKFFSIERNFGDAKSWASGLDILLKNSINSSEAVLLMGIPDGDGLQEWKSILEKAVNLGLPLYCSNPDLLSPRADGKLITAAGALAHHYIKCGGTVTFYGKPHKQIFKNLQNLLKVKNILMVGDSLEHDILGGATVGWDTCLVQSGIHAPEFMTGNHSITLKKLISMKKCKPPTFLIESVR
;
A
#
# COMPACT_ATOMS: atom_id res chain seq x y z
N MET A 1 5.11 12.93 21.42
CA MET A 1 3.72 12.96 21.95
C MET A 1 2.78 13.08 20.77
N THR A 2 1.73 12.25 20.65
CA THR A 2 0.75 12.32 19.56
C THR A 2 -0.25 13.46 19.84
N LEU A 3 -0.47 14.33 18.87
CA LEU A 3 -1.47 15.41 18.96
C LEU A 3 -2.77 14.97 18.30
N LYS A 4 -3.90 15.11 18.99
CA LYS A 4 -5.22 14.94 18.37
C LYS A 4 -5.59 16.21 17.61
N ILE A 5 -6.03 16.06 16.37
CA ILE A 5 -6.54 17.14 15.51
C ILE A 5 -7.95 16.82 15.05
N GLU A 6 -8.71 17.85 14.73
CA GLU A 6 -10.08 17.69 14.20
C GLU A 6 -10.08 17.72 12.67
N ARG A 7 -9.16 18.48 12.06
CA ARG A 7 -9.04 18.64 10.59
C ARG A 7 -7.59 18.69 10.15
N ILE A 8 -7.27 18.10 9.01
CA ILE A 8 -5.92 18.18 8.41
C ILE A 8 -5.55 19.63 8.08
N LEU A 9 -6.53 20.47 7.76
CA LEU A 9 -6.33 21.91 7.49
C LEU A 9 -5.67 22.65 8.64
N GLU A 10 -5.86 22.25 9.91
CA GLU A 10 -5.27 22.90 11.09
C GLU A 10 -3.73 22.87 11.10
N ILE A 11 -3.15 21.87 10.44
CA ILE A 11 -1.73 21.62 10.42
C ILE A 11 -1.12 21.79 9.02
N SER A 12 -1.94 22.15 8.04
CA SER A 12 -1.59 22.18 6.63
C SER A 12 -0.41 23.08 6.29
N ASN A 13 -0.23 24.18 7.02
CA ASN A 13 0.87 25.14 6.85
C ASN A 13 2.27 24.61 7.19
N LYS A 14 2.35 23.39 7.75
CA LYS A 14 3.63 22.72 8.07
C LYS A 14 4.17 21.87 6.93
N TYR A 15 3.35 21.61 5.91
CA TYR A 15 3.65 20.64 4.87
C TYR A 15 3.61 21.24 3.47
N ASP A 16 4.40 20.63 2.59
CA ASP A 16 4.38 20.90 1.14
C ASP A 16 3.46 19.92 0.43
N ALA A 17 3.29 18.72 1.00
CA ALA A 17 2.44 17.68 0.47
C ALA A 17 1.74 16.86 1.56
N VAL A 18 0.56 16.34 1.23
CA VAL A 18 -0.14 15.33 2.03
C VAL A 18 -0.33 14.08 1.18
N VAL A 19 0.13 12.95 1.72
CA VAL A 19 0.03 11.63 1.09
C VAL A 19 -1.01 10.83 1.84
N PHE A 20 -1.96 10.25 1.12
CA PHE A 20 -3.06 9.48 1.69
C PHE A 20 -2.96 8.00 1.32
N ASP A 21 -3.27 7.12 2.26
CA ASP A 21 -3.76 5.80 1.88
C ASP A 21 -5.16 5.89 1.27
N GLN A 22 -5.63 4.82 0.66
CA GLN A 22 -6.94 4.79 0.00
C GLN A 22 -8.01 4.15 0.87
N PHE A 23 -7.92 2.81 1.03
CA PHE A 23 -8.92 2.03 1.73
C PHE A 23 -8.84 2.29 3.23
N GLY A 24 -9.98 2.55 3.87
CA GLY A 24 -10.00 2.89 5.30
C GLY A 24 -9.71 4.37 5.60
N VAL A 25 -9.26 5.14 4.61
CA VAL A 25 -8.87 6.56 4.73
C VAL A 25 -9.72 7.47 3.85
N LEU A 26 -9.76 7.20 2.55
CA LEU A 26 -10.52 8.00 1.57
C LEU A 26 -11.86 7.36 1.20
N HIS A 27 -11.92 6.02 1.18
CA HIS A 27 -13.11 5.27 0.77
C HIS A 27 -13.15 3.88 1.41
N ASP A 28 -14.31 3.24 1.39
CA ASP A 28 -14.56 1.89 1.88
C ASP A 28 -14.38 0.79 0.80
N GLY A 29 -13.91 1.17 -0.37
CA GLY A 29 -13.75 0.30 -1.55
C GLY A 29 -14.88 0.46 -2.58
N LYS A 30 -15.98 1.15 -2.23
CA LYS A 30 -17.14 1.40 -3.10
C LYS A 30 -17.51 2.88 -3.17
N ILE A 31 -17.53 3.57 -2.04
CA ILE A 31 -17.91 4.97 -1.93
C ILE A 31 -16.88 5.76 -1.11
N PRO A 32 -16.75 7.07 -1.36
CA PRO A 32 -15.93 7.96 -0.52
C PRO A 32 -16.46 8.02 0.90
N TYR A 33 -15.57 8.18 1.87
CA TYR A 33 -15.99 8.57 3.21
C TYR A 33 -16.52 10.00 3.21
N PHE A 34 -17.47 10.25 4.12
CA PHE A 34 -18.08 11.57 4.29
C PHE A 34 -17.01 12.64 4.56
N GLY A 35 -17.03 13.72 3.79
CA GLY A 35 -16.12 14.85 3.91
C GLY A 35 -14.73 14.65 3.26
N ALA A 36 -14.39 13.45 2.77
CA ALA A 36 -13.08 13.18 2.20
C ALA A 36 -12.81 14.01 0.93
N ILE A 37 -13.78 14.10 0.02
CA ILE A 37 -13.63 14.86 -1.23
C ILE A 37 -13.50 16.36 -0.93
N GLU A 38 -14.31 16.88 -0.02
CA GLU A 38 -14.29 18.27 0.42
C GLU A 38 -12.96 18.62 1.08
N CYS A 39 -12.44 17.75 1.96
CA CYS A 39 -11.15 17.91 2.60
C CYS A 39 -10.01 18.01 1.56
N LEU A 40 -9.94 17.05 0.63
CA LEU A 40 -8.91 17.07 -0.41
C LEU A 40 -9.03 18.33 -1.30
N SER A 41 -10.24 18.72 -1.65
CA SER A 41 -10.49 19.93 -2.44
C SER A 41 -10.01 21.19 -1.72
N ALA A 42 -10.26 21.29 -0.41
CA ALA A 42 -9.79 22.40 0.42
C ALA A 42 -8.27 22.44 0.54
N LEU A 43 -7.62 21.29 0.76
CA LEU A 43 -6.16 21.17 0.82
C LEU A 43 -5.51 21.55 -0.53
N LYS A 44 -6.10 21.10 -1.64
CA LYS A 44 -5.63 21.47 -2.99
C LYS A 44 -5.75 22.97 -3.24
N LYS A 45 -6.87 23.58 -2.84
CA LYS A 45 -7.13 25.02 -3.01
C LYS A 45 -6.12 25.92 -2.30
N ILE A 46 -5.56 25.48 -1.18
CA ILE A 46 -4.48 26.21 -0.47
C ILE A 46 -3.08 25.90 -0.99
N GLY A 47 -2.95 25.16 -2.11
CA GLY A 47 -1.70 24.93 -2.82
C GLY A 47 -0.91 23.69 -2.38
N LEU A 48 -1.45 22.82 -1.53
CA LEU A 48 -0.77 21.57 -1.16
C LEU A 48 -0.75 20.58 -2.32
N LYS A 49 0.36 19.88 -2.48
CA LYS A 49 0.43 18.71 -3.34
C LYS A 49 -0.24 17.54 -2.64
N LEU A 50 -1.19 16.89 -3.32
CA LEU A 50 -1.85 15.70 -2.79
C LEU A 50 -1.40 14.49 -3.58
N ALA A 51 -1.16 13.39 -2.88
CA ALA A 51 -0.80 12.13 -3.51
C ALA A 51 -1.45 10.95 -2.78
N VAL A 52 -1.50 9.83 -3.46
CA VAL A 52 -1.95 8.55 -2.92
C VAL A 52 -0.79 7.57 -2.87
N LEU A 53 -0.70 6.80 -1.78
CA LEU A 53 0.26 5.71 -1.60
C LEU A 53 -0.48 4.43 -1.20
N SER A 54 -0.43 3.39 -2.07
CA SER A 54 -1.26 2.20 -1.93
C SER A 54 -0.46 0.89 -2.08
N ASN A 55 -0.83 -0.13 -1.31
CA ASN A 55 -0.30 -1.50 -1.44
C ASN A 55 -0.94 -2.31 -2.57
N SER A 56 -1.70 -1.66 -3.46
CA SER A 56 -2.26 -2.31 -4.63
C SER A 56 -1.17 -2.87 -5.56
N GLY A 57 -1.26 -4.15 -5.93
CA GLY A 57 -0.39 -4.77 -6.94
C GLY A 57 -0.64 -4.30 -8.38
N LYS A 58 -1.73 -3.55 -8.61
CA LYS A 58 -2.07 -2.97 -9.93
C LYS A 58 -1.28 -1.68 -10.19
N ARG A 59 -1.15 -1.31 -11.49
CA ARG A 59 -0.56 -0.05 -11.91
C ARG A 59 -1.34 1.16 -11.41
N SER A 60 -0.75 2.36 -11.49
CA SER A 60 -1.36 3.62 -11.07
C SER A 60 -2.63 3.95 -11.83
N ASN A 61 -2.65 3.77 -13.16
CA ASN A 61 -3.81 4.13 -13.99
C ASN A 61 -5.11 3.39 -13.64
N PRO A 62 -5.15 2.06 -13.45
CA PRO A 62 -6.34 1.37 -12.97
C PRO A 62 -6.83 1.85 -11.59
N ASN A 63 -5.90 2.22 -10.70
CA ASN A 63 -6.25 2.77 -9.39
C ASN A 63 -6.82 4.20 -9.52
N LYS A 64 -6.22 5.03 -10.37
CA LYS A 64 -6.71 6.38 -10.68
C LYS A 64 -8.14 6.34 -11.22
N LYS A 65 -8.40 5.47 -12.21
CA LYS A 65 -9.75 5.26 -12.71
C LYS A 65 -10.73 4.86 -11.62
N ARG A 66 -10.36 3.89 -10.78
CA ARG A 66 -11.24 3.40 -9.70
C ARG A 66 -11.65 4.51 -8.72
N ILE A 67 -10.71 5.35 -8.27
CA ILE A 67 -11.06 6.46 -7.35
C ILE A 67 -11.84 7.58 -8.06
N SER A 68 -11.59 7.79 -9.36
CA SER A 68 -12.40 8.70 -10.18
C SER A 68 -13.84 8.21 -10.32
N ASP A 69 -14.04 6.91 -10.56
CA ASP A 69 -15.38 6.29 -10.62
C ASP A 69 -16.14 6.42 -9.27
N MET A 70 -15.43 6.62 -8.14
CA MET A 70 -16.01 6.92 -6.83
C MET A 70 -16.31 8.41 -6.61
N GLY A 71 -16.03 9.30 -7.56
CA GLY A 71 -16.31 10.73 -7.50
C GLY A 71 -15.14 11.63 -7.11
N PHE A 72 -13.95 11.10 -6.88
CA PHE A 72 -12.76 11.93 -6.68
C PHE A 72 -12.30 12.51 -8.03
N ASN A 73 -12.17 13.83 -8.11
CA ASN A 73 -11.61 14.45 -9.31
C ASN A 73 -10.14 14.04 -9.46
N GLU A 74 -9.78 13.54 -10.65
CA GLU A 74 -8.41 13.11 -10.95
C GLU A 74 -7.36 14.20 -10.77
N SER A 75 -7.73 15.47 -10.99
CA SER A 75 -6.84 16.62 -10.82
C SER A 75 -6.45 16.94 -9.38
N LEU A 76 -7.11 16.31 -8.40
CA LEU A 76 -6.76 16.45 -6.97
C LEU A 76 -5.35 15.91 -6.70
N PHE A 77 -4.97 14.82 -7.36
CA PHE A 77 -3.73 14.13 -7.04
C PHE A 77 -2.62 14.42 -8.05
N GLU A 78 -1.47 14.87 -7.55
CA GLU A 78 -0.23 14.99 -8.34
C GLU A 78 0.27 13.61 -8.78
N ASN A 79 0.17 12.62 -7.88
CA ASN A 79 0.62 11.26 -8.12
C ASN A 79 -0.24 10.25 -7.37
N ILE A 80 -0.42 9.08 -7.99
CA ILE A 80 -0.93 7.88 -7.35
C ILE A 80 0.14 6.82 -7.47
N MET A 81 0.87 6.56 -6.38
CA MET A 81 1.90 5.53 -6.32
C MET A 81 1.32 4.25 -5.74
N THR A 82 1.46 3.16 -6.48
CA THR A 82 1.08 1.83 -6.03
C THR A 82 2.31 0.93 -5.92
N SER A 83 2.21 -0.14 -5.16
CA SER A 83 3.25 -1.17 -5.11
C SER A 83 3.52 -1.75 -6.50
N GLY A 84 2.47 -2.00 -7.28
CA GLY A 84 2.59 -2.49 -8.66
C GLY A 84 3.26 -1.50 -9.60
N GLU A 85 3.06 -0.18 -9.41
CA GLU A 85 3.74 0.86 -10.17
C GLU A 85 5.22 0.94 -9.82
N ALA A 86 5.55 0.87 -8.53
CA ALA A 86 6.94 0.89 -8.06
C ALA A 86 7.73 -0.30 -8.60
N LEU A 87 7.16 -1.51 -8.55
CA LEU A 87 7.76 -2.71 -9.13
C LEU A 87 7.91 -2.60 -10.65
N TRP A 88 6.89 -2.10 -11.34
CA TRP A 88 6.94 -1.89 -12.79
C TRP A 88 8.08 -0.93 -13.17
N GLY A 89 8.27 0.14 -12.40
CA GLY A 89 9.35 1.10 -12.62
C GLY A 89 10.73 0.46 -12.50
N ASP A 90 10.95 -0.40 -11.52
CA ASP A 90 12.22 -1.09 -11.33
C ASP A 90 12.52 -2.10 -12.44
N VAL A 91 11.50 -2.76 -13.00
CA VAL A 91 11.65 -3.60 -14.19
C VAL A 91 11.92 -2.75 -15.44
N ALA A 92 11.20 -1.66 -15.63
CA ALA A 92 11.35 -0.77 -16.79
C ALA A 92 12.72 -0.08 -16.83
N ASN A 93 13.27 0.23 -15.65
CA ASN A 93 14.59 0.86 -15.50
C ASN A 93 15.74 -0.16 -15.38
N GLU A 94 15.47 -1.46 -15.60
CA GLU A 94 16.45 -2.56 -15.54
C GLU A 94 17.14 -2.69 -14.18
N THR A 95 16.54 -2.17 -13.10
CA THR A 95 16.97 -2.47 -11.72
C THR A 95 16.72 -3.93 -11.39
N ILE A 96 15.64 -4.50 -11.94
CA ILE A 96 15.35 -5.93 -11.99
C ILE A 96 15.82 -6.43 -13.37
N VAL A 97 16.75 -7.37 -13.38
CA VAL A 97 17.40 -7.86 -14.61
C VAL A 97 16.73 -9.09 -15.19
N GLU A 98 15.93 -9.80 -14.40
CA GLU A 98 15.18 -10.97 -14.83
C GLU A 98 14.15 -10.59 -15.90
N LYS A 99 14.04 -11.40 -16.92
CA LYS A 99 13.11 -11.18 -18.05
C LYS A 99 12.00 -12.24 -18.14
N LYS A 100 12.07 -13.34 -17.37
CA LYS A 100 11.09 -14.43 -17.41
C LYS A 100 10.46 -14.64 -16.04
N PHE A 101 9.18 -14.32 -15.90
CA PHE A 101 8.48 -14.36 -14.63
C PHE A 101 7.40 -15.44 -14.59
N PHE A 102 7.36 -16.24 -13.51
CA PHE A 102 6.20 -16.99 -13.12
C PHE A 102 5.30 -16.07 -12.28
N SER A 103 4.07 -15.81 -12.73
CA SER A 103 3.18 -14.89 -12.02
C SER A 103 2.17 -15.64 -11.13
N ILE A 104 1.99 -15.11 -9.91
CA ILE A 104 0.89 -15.45 -9.02
C ILE A 104 0.01 -14.21 -8.93
N GLU A 105 -1.22 -14.29 -9.44
CA GLU A 105 -2.12 -13.16 -9.63
C GLU A 105 -3.50 -13.45 -9.04
N ARG A 106 -4.27 -12.42 -8.72
CA ARG A 106 -5.59 -12.59 -8.15
C ARG A 106 -6.61 -12.98 -9.21
N ASN A 107 -6.66 -12.24 -10.31
CA ASN A 107 -7.53 -12.55 -11.43
C ASN A 107 -6.66 -12.86 -12.64
N PHE A 108 -7.09 -13.82 -13.41
CA PHE A 108 -6.39 -14.17 -14.65
C PHE A 108 -6.25 -12.96 -15.56
N GLY A 109 -5.00 -12.68 -15.97
CA GLY A 109 -4.64 -11.53 -16.81
C GLY A 109 -4.22 -10.25 -16.06
N ASP A 110 -4.28 -10.22 -14.72
CA ASP A 110 -3.76 -9.09 -13.94
C ASP A 110 -2.25 -8.88 -14.21
N ALA A 111 -1.47 -9.96 -14.26
CA ALA A 111 -0.03 -9.89 -14.55
C ALA A 111 0.25 -9.43 -15.98
N LYS A 112 -0.52 -9.91 -16.95
CA LYS A 112 -0.41 -9.48 -18.36
C LYS A 112 -0.71 -7.99 -18.51
N SER A 113 -1.75 -7.50 -17.84
CA SER A 113 -2.11 -6.09 -17.84
C SER A 113 -1.04 -5.23 -17.16
N TRP A 114 -0.48 -5.73 -16.04
CA TRP A 114 0.61 -5.05 -15.34
C TRP A 114 1.88 -4.98 -16.19
N ALA A 115 2.24 -6.05 -16.90
CA ALA A 115 3.45 -6.15 -17.72
C ALA A 115 3.40 -5.31 -19.00
N SER A 116 2.28 -4.69 -19.31
CA SER A 116 2.15 -3.87 -20.52
C SER A 116 3.24 -2.79 -20.61
N GLY A 117 3.94 -2.74 -21.73
CA GLY A 117 5.05 -1.81 -21.98
C GLY A 117 6.42 -2.27 -21.44
N LEU A 118 6.52 -3.48 -20.85
CA LEU A 118 7.78 -4.09 -20.43
C LEU A 118 8.25 -5.14 -21.45
N ASP A 119 9.57 -5.25 -21.60
CA ASP A 119 10.21 -6.32 -22.35
C ASP A 119 10.48 -7.53 -21.44
N ILE A 120 9.41 -8.22 -21.06
CA ILE A 120 9.44 -9.42 -20.21
C ILE A 120 8.50 -10.51 -20.73
N LEU A 121 8.73 -11.74 -20.28
CA LEU A 121 7.91 -12.90 -20.64
C LEU A 121 7.26 -13.48 -19.38
N LEU A 122 5.93 -13.59 -19.40
CA LEU A 122 5.19 -14.35 -18.39
C LEU A 122 5.19 -15.83 -18.77
N LYS A 123 5.65 -16.68 -17.84
CA LYS A 123 5.79 -18.13 -18.05
C LYS A 123 4.73 -18.88 -17.25
N ASN A 124 4.20 -19.95 -17.86
CA ASN A 124 3.25 -20.86 -17.22
C ASN A 124 3.93 -21.92 -16.34
N SER A 125 5.25 -22.02 -16.39
CA SER A 125 6.01 -23.02 -15.63
C SER A 125 7.15 -22.35 -14.85
N ILE A 126 7.22 -22.69 -13.56
CA ILE A 126 8.30 -22.23 -12.68
C ILE A 126 9.69 -22.67 -13.19
N ASN A 127 9.79 -23.84 -13.84
CA ASN A 127 11.06 -24.35 -14.36
C ASN A 127 11.65 -23.53 -15.52
N SER A 128 10.82 -22.73 -16.20
CA SER A 128 11.26 -21.87 -17.33
C SER A 128 11.30 -20.40 -16.94
N SER A 129 11.20 -20.10 -15.65
CA SER A 129 11.20 -18.76 -15.10
C SER A 129 12.54 -18.39 -14.48
N GLU A 130 12.82 -17.11 -14.39
CA GLU A 130 14.00 -16.51 -13.75
C GLU A 130 13.63 -15.87 -12.41
N ALA A 131 12.36 -15.55 -12.21
CA ALA A 131 11.81 -14.97 -10.98
C ALA A 131 10.35 -15.33 -10.78
N VAL A 132 9.85 -15.11 -9.55
CA VAL A 132 8.42 -15.15 -9.22
C VAL A 132 7.89 -13.72 -9.09
N LEU A 133 6.82 -13.40 -9.80
CA LEU A 133 6.04 -12.17 -9.68
C LEU A 133 4.79 -12.46 -8.84
N LEU A 134 4.78 -12.01 -7.59
CA LEU A 134 3.66 -12.22 -6.67
C LEU A 134 2.85 -10.93 -6.53
N MET A 135 1.70 -10.87 -7.19
CA MET A 135 0.83 -9.68 -7.24
C MET A 135 -0.42 -9.80 -6.38
N GLY A 136 -0.87 -11.00 -6.13
CA GLY A 136 -2.09 -11.35 -5.41
C GLY A 136 -2.26 -12.85 -5.41
N ILE A 137 -3.34 -13.33 -4.79
CA ILE A 137 -3.76 -14.73 -4.85
C ILE A 137 -5.25 -14.77 -5.17
N PRO A 138 -5.74 -15.80 -5.87
CA PRO A 138 -7.16 -15.99 -6.14
C PRO A 138 -7.98 -15.99 -4.86
N ASP A 139 -9.21 -15.49 -4.93
CA ASP A 139 -10.11 -15.52 -3.77
C ASP A 139 -10.49 -16.97 -3.45
N GLY A 140 -10.31 -17.35 -2.18
CA GLY A 140 -10.50 -18.72 -1.71
C GLY A 140 -9.21 -19.53 -1.58
N ASP A 141 -8.14 -19.13 -2.25
CA ASP A 141 -6.83 -19.73 -2.07
C ASP A 141 -6.16 -19.23 -0.79
N GLY A 142 -5.26 -20.05 -0.26
CA GLY A 142 -4.37 -19.73 0.84
C GLY A 142 -2.97 -20.23 0.57
N LEU A 143 -2.21 -20.44 1.64
CA LEU A 143 -0.84 -20.94 1.53
C LEU A 143 -0.77 -22.37 0.96
N GLN A 144 -1.74 -23.22 1.26
CA GLN A 144 -1.68 -24.65 0.92
C GLN A 144 -1.66 -24.86 -0.60
N GLU A 145 -2.46 -24.09 -1.34
CA GLU A 145 -2.58 -24.19 -2.80
C GLU A 145 -1.25 -23.83 -3.49
N TRP A 146 -0.46 -22.94 -2.87
CA TRP A 146 0.78 -22.42 -3.47
C TRP A 146 2.06 -23.01 -2.87
N LYS A 147 1.97 -23.76 -1.75
CA LYS A 147 3.13 -24.25 -0.99
C LYS A 147 4.13 -25.00 -1.86
N SER A 148 3.68 -26.01 -2.61
CA SER A 148 4.54 -26.87 -3.43
C SER A 148 5.29 -26.07 -4.51
N ILE A 149 4.63 -25.10 -5.16
CA ILE A 149 5.24 -24.30 -6.20
C ILE A 149 6.24 -23.29 -5.63
N LEU A 150 5.94 -22.74 -4.43
CA LEU A 150 6.87 -21.84 -3.73
C LEU A 150 8.13 -22.60 -3.25
N GLU A 151 7.99 -23.79 -2.68
CA GLU A 151 9.10 -24.63 -2.28
C GLU A 151 9.98 -25.00 -3.49
N LYS A 152 9.36 -25.30 -4.62
CA LYS A 152 10.08 -25.57 -5.87
C LYS A 152 10.83 -24.34 -6.37
N ALA A 153 10.24 -23.15 -6.28
CA ALA A 153 10.89 -21.91 -6.66
C ALA A 153 12.11 -21.61 -5.77
N VAL A 154 11.99 -21.87 -4.44
CA VAL A 154 13.13 -21.77 -3.51
C VAL A 154 14.26 -22.72 -3.92
N ASN A 155 13.95 -23.99 -4.23
CA ASN A 155 14.93 -24.98 -4.64
C ASN A 155 15.65 -24.61 -5.96
N LEU A 156 14.97 -23.85 -6.83
CA LEU A 156 15.56 -23.31 -8.05
C LEU A 156 16.33 -21.99 -7.82
N GLY A 157 16.35 -21.46 -6.59
CA GLY A 157 17.03 -20.21 -6.24
C GLY A 157 16.41 -18.96 -6.84
N LEU A 158 15.11 -19.00 -7.21
CA LEU A 158 14.48 -17.87 -7.89
C LEU A 158 14.24 -16.72 -6.90
N PRO A 159 14.51 -15.46 -7.25
CA PRO A 159 14.04 -14.32 -6.47
C PRO A 159 12.50 -14.18 -6.60
N LEU A 160 11.86 -13.68 -5.53
CA LEU A 160 10.44 -13.37 -5.52
C LEU A 160 10.23 -11.87 -5.34
N TYR A 161 9.51 -11.25 -6.26
CA TYR A 161 9.10 -9.85 -6.23
C TYR A 161 7.64 -9.75 -5.83
N CYS A 162 7.38 -9.22 -4.63
CA CYS A 162 6.04 -9.11 -4.05
C CYS A 162 5.50 -7.68 -4.18
N SER A 163 4.49 -7.50 -5.02
CA SER A 163 3.85 -6.19 -5.24
C SER A 163 2.67 -5.91 -4.33
N ASN A 164 2.39 -6.79 -3.37
CA ASN A 164 1.39 -6.56 -2.32
C ASN A 164 1.87 -7.19 -1.01
N PRO A 165 2.48 -6.40 -0.10
CA PRO A 165 3.04 -6.91 1.15
C PRO A 165 2.00 -7.23 2.22
N ASP A 166 0.71 -6.95 2.01
CA ASP A 166 -0.34 -7.20 2.98
C ASP A 166 -0.45 -8.71 3.30
N LEU A 167 -0.55 -9.05 4.57
CA LEU A 167 -0.77 -10.42 5.02
C LEU A 167 -2.23 -10.85 4.84
N LEU A 168 -3.14 -9.91 5.08
CA LEU A 168 -4.57 -10.07 4.99
C LEU A 168 -5.17 -8.93 4.17
N SER A 169 -6.24 -9.22 3.46
CA SER A 169 -6.97 -8.24 2.66
C SER A 169 -8.44 -8.22 3.09
N PRO A 170 -8.99 -7.06 3.50
CA PRO A 170 -10.40 -6.96 3.81
C PRO A 170 -11.25 -7.08 2.55
N ARG A 171 -12.45 -7.63 2.72
CA ARG A 171 -13.50 -7.72 1.70
C ARG A 171 -14.69 -6.85 2.11
N ALA A 172 -15.53 -6.53 1.13
CA ALA A 172 -16.70 -5.69 1.33
C ALA A 172 -17.73 -6.30 2.33
N ASP A 173 -17.67 -7.61 2.58
CA ASP A 173 -18.47 -8.31 3.58
C ASP A 173 -17.83 -8.35 4.97
N GLY A 174 -16.72 -7.62 5.17
CA GLY A 174 -15.97 -7.57 6.42
C GLY A 174 -15.04 -8.75 6.68
N LYS A 175 -15.00 -9.75 5.80
CA LYS A 175 -14.07 -10.88 5.94
C LYS A 175 -12.64 -10.47 5.62
N LEU A 176 -11.71 -11.07 6.37
CA LEU A 176 -10.28 -10.98 6.08
C LEU A 176 -9.85 -12.25 5.35
N ILE A 177 -9.26 -12.10 4.18
CA ILE A 177 -8.69 -13.22 3.43
C ILE A 177 -7.18 -13.11 3.34
N THR A 178 -6.51 -14.25 3.14
CA THR A 178 -5.06 -14.30 2.94
C THR A 178 -4.67 -13.45 1.74
N ALA A 179 -3.61 -12.65 1.88
CA ALA A 179 -3.07 -11.82 0.82
C ALA A 179 -1.66 -12.26 0.44
N ALA A 180 -1.13 -11.67 -0.63
CA ALA A 180 0.15 -12.06 -1.23
C ALA A 180 1.34 -12.02 -0.26
N GLY A 181 1.37 -11.05 0.66
CA GLY A 181 2.42 -10.96 1.67
C GLY A 181 2.57 -12.21 2.54
N ALA A 182 1.47 -12.95 2.81
CA ALA A 182 1.54 -14.20 3.56
C ALA A 182 2.37 -15.27 2.81
N LEU A 183 2.21 -15.38 1.50
CA LEU A 183 3.00 -16.28 0.65
C LEU A 183 4.46 -15.83 0.60
N ALA A 184 4.71 -14.54 0.48
CA ALA A 184 6.05 -13.97 0.48
C ALA A 184 6.80 -14.25 1.79
N HIS A 185 6.14 -14.10 2.94
CA HIS A 185 6.71 -14.45 4.24
C HIS A 185 6.96 -15.95 4.40
N HIS A 186 6.10 -16.80 3.83
CA HIS A 186 6.35 -18.24 3.78
C HIS A 186 7.59 -18.54 2.92
N TYR A 187 7.73 -17.89 1.78
CA TYR A 187 8.89 -18.02 0.90
C TYR A 187 10.21 -17.75 1.62
N ILE A 188 10.25 -16.67 2.42
CA ILE A 188 11.41 -16.35 3.27
C ILE A 188 11.67 -17.46 4.30
N LYS A 189 10.63 -17.99 4.95
CA LYS A 189 10.78 -19.09 5.92
C LYS A 189 11.35 -20.37 5.29
N CYS A 190 11.11 -20.58 4.02
CA CYS A 190 11.70 -21.68 3.26
C CYS A 190 13.11 -21.40 2.75
N GLY A 191 13.70 -20.23 3.06
CA GLY A 191 15.06 -19.84 2.64
C GLY A 191 15.12 -19.05 1.32
N GLY A 192 13.99 -18.66 0.76
CA GLY A 192 13.93 -17.87 -0.48
C GLY A 192 14.18 -16.38 -0.25
N THR A 193 14.62 -15.70 -1.30
CA THR A 193 14.85 -14.25 -1.32
C THR A 193 13.61 -13.52 -1.80
N VAL A 194 13.15 -12.52 -1.04
CA VAL A 194 11.97 -11.70 -1.38
C VAL A 194 12.33 -10.22 -1.39
N THR A 195 11.93 -9.55 -2.46
CA THR A 195 11.89 -8.08 -2.51
C THR A 195 10.45 -7.62 -2.41
N PHE A 196 10.12 -6.90 -1.34
CA PHE A 196 8.80 -6.34 -1.12
C PHE A 196 8.67 -4.94 -1.72
N TYR A 197 7.59 -4.73 -2.46
CA TYR A 197 7.12 -3.43 -2.92
C TYR A 197 5.87 -3.05 -2.14
N GLY A 198 5.82 -1.80 -1.70
CA GLY A 198 4.70 -1.29 -0.92
C GLY A 198 5.09 -0.89 0.51
N LYS A 199 4.10 -0.35 1.22
CA LYS A 199 4.22 0.05 2.64
C LYS A 199 4.37 -1.19 3.52
N PRO A 200 5.22 -1.20 4.55
CA PRO A 200 6.01 -0.07 5.09
C PRO A 200 7.43 0.06 4.50
N HIS A 201 7.75 -0.60 3.40
CA HIS A 201 9.11 -0.63 2.85
C HIS A 201 9.51 0.75 2.30
N LYS A 202 10.71 1.22 2.66
CA LYS A 202 11.20 2.58 2.37
C LYS A 202 11.13 2.98 0.90
N GLN A 203 11.29 2.01 0.00
CA GLN A 203 11.44 2.29 -1.43
C GLN A 203 10.22 3.01 -2.01
N ILE A 204 9.00 2.56 -1.69
CA ILE A 204 7.79 3.17 -2.25
C ILE A 204 7.59 4.62 -1.77
N PHE A 205 7.96 4.92 -0.51
CA PHE A 205 7.92 6.29 0.04
C PHE A 205 8.93 7.20 -0.66
N LYS A 206 10.17 6.71 -0.83
CA LYS A 206 11.23 7.47 -1.53
C LYS A 206 10.90 7.70 -2.99
N ASN A 207 10.35 6.70 -3.69
CA ASN A 207 9.91 6.84 -5.07
C ASN A 207 8.86 7.96 -5.18
N LEU A 208 7.86 7.97 -4.29
CA LEU A 208 6.86 9.02 -4.28
C LEU A 208 7.44 10.39 -3.93
N GLN A 209 8.33 10.48 -2.92
CA GLN A 209 8.99 11.75 -2.56
C GLN A 209 9.79 12.33 -3.72
N ASN A 210 10.51 11.50 -4.47
CA ASN A 210 11.27 11.92 -5.64
C ASN A 210 10.37 12.50 -6.74
N LEU A 211 9.17 11.94 -6.93
CA LEU A 211 8.18 12.46 -7.87
C LEU A 211 7.57 13.79 -7.40
N LEU A 212 7.25 13.90 -6.11
CA LEU A 212 6.67 15.11 -5.53
C LEU A 212 7.68 16.27 -5.46
N LYS A 213 8.97 15.97 -5.34
CA LYS A 213 10.08 16.96 -5.23
C LYS A 213 9.87 17.97 -4.10
N VAL A 214 9.45 17.49 -2.94
CA VAL A 214 9.21 18.28 -1.72
C VAL A 214 9.83 17.61 -0.50
N LYS A 215 9.97 18.37 0.61
CA LYS A 215 10.63 17.90 1.83
C LYS A 215 9.65 17.58 2.96
N ASN A 216 8.70 18.48 3.19
CA ASN A 216 7.78 18.39 4.33
C ASN A 216 6.53 17.64 3.90
N ILE A 217 6.43 16.38 4.27
CA ILE A 217 5.35 15.49 3.84
C ILE A 217 4.64 14.93 5.07
N LEU A 218 3.30 14.94 5.03
CA LEU A 218 2.44 14.25 5.98
C LEU A 218 1.90 12.98 5.34
N MET A 219 2.13 11.81 5.95
CA MET A 219 1.45 10.57 5.60
C MET A 219 0.18 10.41 6.43
N VAL A 220 -0.97 10.31 5.79
CA VAL A 220 -2.28 10.07 6.40
C VAL A 220 -2.73 8.66 6.06
N GLY A 221 -2.84 7.81 7.07
CA GLY A 221 -3.17 6.41 6.91
C GLY A 221 -3.87 5.82 8.12
N ASP A 222 -4.46 4.64 7.98
CA ASP A 222 -5.18 3.95 9.05
C ASP A 222 -4.38 2.80 9.66
N SER A 223 -3.27 2.39 9.03
CA SER A 223 -2.46 1.27 9.49
C SER A 223 -1.19 1.72 10.22
N LEU A 224 -1.05 1.31 11.49
CA LEU A 224 0.18 1.51 12.26
C LEU A 224 1.38 0.79 11.63
N GLU A 225 1.17 -0.38 11.04
CA GLU A 225 2.23 -1.24 10.51
C GLU A 225 2.67 -0.81 9.11
N HIS A 226 1.77 -0.21 8.32
CA HIS A 226 2.07 0.18 6.93
C HIS A 226 2.34 1.68 6.80
N ASP A 227 1.37 2.51 7.15
CA ASP A 227 1.41 3.95 6.91
C ASP A 227 2.29 4.68 7.92
N ILE A 228 2.03 4.42 9.20
CA ILE A 228 2.70 5.14 10.29
C ILE A 228 4.16 4.70 10.40
N LEU A 229 4.41 3.39 10.43
CA LEU A 229 5.77 2.87 10.47
C LEU A 229 6.55 3.26 9.21
N GLY A 230 5.95 3.10 8.03
CA GLY A 230 6.60 3.40 6.76
C GLY A 230 6.95 4.88 6.62
N GLY A 231 6.00 5.79 6.88
CA GLY A 231 6.22 7.24 6.84
C GLY A 231 7.29 7.67 7.83
N ALA A 232 7.21 7.22 9.09
CA ALA A 232 8.21 7.51 10.13
C ALA A 232 9.61 7.00 9.78
N THR A 233 9.71 5.89 9.03
CA THR A 233 11.00 5.28 8.63
C THR A 233 11.75 6.13 7.60
N VAL A 234 11.05 6.93 6.81
CA VAL A 234 11.63 7.87 5.85
C VAL A 234 11.67 9.31 6.36
N GLY A 235 11.28 9.53 7.62
CA GLY A 235 11.33 10.85 8.26
C GLY A 235 10.13 11.75 7.98
N TRP A 236 9.02 11.20 7.46
CA TRP A 236 7.79 11.96 7.29
C TRP A 236 7.01 12.02 8.61
N ASP A 237 6.29 13.10 8.82
CA ASP A 237 5.25 13.14 9.84
C ASP A 237 4.08 12.23 9.45
N THR A 238 3.38 11.71 10.47
CA THR A 238 2.33 10.72 10.24
C THR A 238 1.06 11.09 10.99
N CYS A 239 -0.10 10.84 10.37
CA CYS A 239 -1.42 11.03 10.96
C CYS A 239 -2.20 9.72 10.89
N LEU A 240 -2.52 9.15 12.05
CA LEU A 240 -3.34 7.94 12.13
C LEU A 240 -4.83 8.30 12.05
N VAL A 241 -5.54 7.68 11.12
CA VAL A 241 -6.99 7.76 10.98
C VAL A 241 -7.64 6.68 11.83
N GLN A 242 -8.56 7.07 12.73
CA GLN A 242 -9.18 6.15 13.68
C GLN A 242 -10.32 5.33 13.08
N SER A 243 -11.01 5.89 12.06
CA SER A 243 -12.17 5.26 11.40
C SER A 243 -11.83 4.12 10.44
N GLY A 244 -10.54 3.82 10.23
CA GLY A 244 -10.06 2.77 9.34
C GLY A 244 -9.94 1.39 10.03
N ILE A 245 -8.83 0.68 9.75
CA ILE A 245 -8.62 -0.71 10.20
C ILE A 245 -8.68 -0.89 11.73
N HIS A 246 -8.38 0.17 12.49
CA HIS A 246 -8.42 0.18 13.96
C HIS A 246 -9.72 0.76 14.54
N ALA A 247 -10.75 1.00 13.71
CA ALA A 247 -12.02 1.54 14.20
C ALA A 247 -12.64 0.76 15.36
N PRO A 248 -12.66 -0.59 15.36
CA PRO A 248 -13.22 -1.37 16.46
C PRO A 248 -12.57 -1.10 17.80
N GLU A 249 -11.24 -0.92 17.81
CA GLU A 249 -10.47 -0.66 19.04
C GLU A 249 -10.73 0.75 19.57
N PHE A 250 -10.98 1.74 18.68
CA PHE A 250 -11.28 3.11 19.07
C PHE A 250 -12.75 3.34 19.47
N MET A 251 -13.67 2.44 19.08
CA MET A 251 -15.09 2.54 19.48
C MET A 251 -15.30 2.36 20.99
N THR A 252 -14.40 1.62 21.68
CA THR A 252 -14.53 1.29 23.08
C THR A 252 -13.38 1.88 23.89
N GLY A 253 -13.63 2.92 24.67
CA GLY A 253 -12.68 3.39 25.66
C GLY A 253 -11.98 4.73 25.33
N ASN A 254 -10.93 5.01 26.11
CA ASN A 254 -10.14 6.24 25.97
C ASN A 254 -9.17 6.11 24.79
N HIS A 255 -9.30 6.96 23.78
CA HIS A 255 -8.48 6.93 22.57
C HIS A 255 -6.97 6.98 22.83
N SER A 256 -6.52 7.71 23.86
CA SER A 256 -5.10 7.78 24.22
C SER A 256 -4.57 6.45 24.78
N ILE A 257 -5.37 5.76 25.59
CA ILE A 257 -5.03 4.44 26.14
C ILE A 257 -5.02 3.40 25.02
N THR A 258 -6.05 3.42 24.18
CA THR A 258 -6.17 2.53 23.02
C THR A 258 -4.96 2.69 22.09
N LEU A 259 -4.60 3.93 21.73
CA LEU A 259 -3.46 4.20 20.89
C LEU A 259 -2.15 3.66 21.50
N LYS A 260 -1.90 3.89 22.79
CA LYS A 260 -0.71 3.37 23.48
C LYS A 260 -0.64 1.83 23.43
N LYS A 261 -1.77 1.16 23.65
CA LYS A 261 -1.87 -0.29 23.57
C LYS A 261 -1.55 -0.79 22.15
N LEU A 262 -2.15 -0.21 21.13
CA LEU A 262 -1.92 -0.57 19.74
C LEU A 262 -0.45 -0.37 19.33
N ILE A 263 0.16 0.77 19.67
CA ILE A 263 1.58 1.05 19.42
C ILE A 263 2.49 0.00 20.06
N SER A 264 2.21 -0.37 21.31
CA SER A 264 2.97 -1.42 22.03
C SER A 264 2.84 -2.77 21.33
N MET A 265 1.62 -3.17 20.97
CA MET A 265 1.35 -4.44 20.28
C MET A 265 2.01 -4.52 18.89
N LYS A 266 1.96 -3.43 18.12
CA LYS A 266 2.49 -3.35 16.77
C LYS A 266 3.97 -2.95 16.72
N LYS A 267 4.59 -2.66 17.87
CA LYS A 267 6.01 -2.25 18.00
C LYS A 267 6.41 -1.12 17.06
N CYS A 268 5.53 -0.16 16.84
CA CYS A 268 5.76 0.98 15.96
C CYS A 268 6.01 2.28 16.76
N LYS A 269 6.51 3.31 16.07
CA LYS A 269 6.61 4.66 16.65
C LYS A 269 5.22 5.27 16.78
N PRO A 270 4.98 6.13 17.78
CA PRO A 270 3.73 6.90 17.86
C PRO A 270 3.54 7.76 16.60
N PRO A 271 2.32 7.87 16.06
CA PRO A 271 2.03 8.83 15.01
C PRO A 271 2.20 10.27 15.55
N THR A 272 2.56 11.21 14.67
CA THR A 272 2.64 12.63 15.00
C THR A 272 1.26 13.17 15.36
N PHE A 273 0.25 12.78 14.58
CA PHE A 273 -1.14 13.20 14.77
C PHE A 273 -2.10 12.01 14.81
N LEU A 274 -3.25 12.26 15.43
CA LEU A 274 -4.40 11.36 15.48
C LEU A 274 -5.63 12.13 15.02
N ILE A 275 -6.38 11.60 14.06
CA ILE A 275 -7.62 12.18 13.54
C ILE A 275 -8.71 11.11 13.51
N GLU A 276 -9.97 11.52 13.69
CA GLU A 276 -11.09 10.59 13.62
C GLU A 276 -11.32 10.06 12.20
N SER A 277 -11.45 10.97 11.24
CA SER A 277 -11.62 10.69 9.81
C SER A 277 -11.09 11.84 8.97
N VAL A 278 -10.85 11.58 7.68
CA VAL A 278 -10.42 12.62 6.72
C VAL A 278 -11.64 13.48 6.35
N ARG A 279 -11.70 14.72 6.89
CA ARG A 279 -12.79 15.67 6.67
C ARG A 279 -12.34 17.14 6.87
#